data_3a21da4f4837ec8d440228ca14d3ca71
#
_entry.id   3a21da4f4837ec8d440228ca14d3ca71
#
_cell.length_a   1.000
_cell.length_b   1.000
_cell.length_c   1.000
_cell.angle_alpha   90.00
_cell.angle_beta   90.00
_cell.angle_gamma   90.00
#
_symmetry.space_group_name_H-M   'P 1'
#
loop_
_entity.id
_entity.type
_entity.pdbx_description
1 polymer ?
#
loop_
_entity_poly.entity_id
_entity_poly.type
_entity_poly.pdbx_seq_one_letter_code
_entity_poly.pdbx_strand_id
1 'polypeptide(L)'
;MFSFYLSDNNNQQGGDGEMVLGGYNKDHFEGELQWAPVRRKGYWEVDLEKVKFGSDEIELDNVGAAIDTGSSLLVVPTTLAELINKQIGAKKNFAGQYVVDCSLVPSLPPFSLQFGGNEYLLAADDYVLNVQGQCISGFMGMDIPAPLGPIWIIGDVFLRKFYTVYDLGKNRVGFAKAR
;
A
#
# COMPACT_ATOMS: atom_id res chain seq x y z
N MET A 1 20.82 -0.08 -6.25
CA MET A 1 19.37 -0.33 -6.10
C MET A 1 19.13 -1.69 -5.44
N PHE A 2 17.96 -1.90 -4.93
CA PHE A 2 17.46 -3.18 -4.44
C PHE A 2 15.95 -3.26 -4.71
N SER A 3 15.39 -4.45 -4.69
CA SER A 3 13.97 -4.63 -5.00
C SER A 3 13.34 -5.75 -4.17
N PHE A 4 12.02 -5.70 -4.06
CA PHE A 4 11.22 -6.69 -3.36
C PHE A 4 10.06 -7.21 -4.23
N TYR A 5 9.90 -8.51 -4.19
CA TYR A 5 8.70 -9.24 -4.52
C TYR A 5 8.16 -9.84 -3.23
N LEU A 6 6.96 -9.43 -2.82
CA LEU A 6 6.28 -10.02 -1.66
C LEU A 6 5.22 -10.99 -2.18
N SER A 7 5.35 -12.26 -1.79
CA SER A 7 4.36 -13.28 -2.15
C SER A 7 3.09 -13.12 -1.31
N ASP A 8 1.94 -13.44 -1.90
CA ASP A 8 0.68 -13.56 -1.16
C ASP A 8 0.55 -14.97 -0.60
N ASN A 9 0.82 -15.13 0.69
CA ASN A 9 0.72 -16.42 1.38
C ASN A 9 -0.73 -16.96 1.49
N ASN A 10 -1.74 -16.20 1.09
CA ASN A 10 -3.13 -16.64 1.06
C ASN A 10 -3.42 -17.61 -0.10
N ASN A 11 -2.61 -17.59 -1.13
CA ASN A 11 -2.66 -18.58 -2.21
C ASN A 11 -1.70 -19.72 -1.91
N GLN A 12 -2.19 -20.93 -1.68
CA GLN A 12 -1.40 -22.16 -1.47
C GLN A 12 -0.43 -22.49 -2.62
N GLN A 13 -0.35 -21.65 -3.64
CA GLN A 13 0.56 -21.70 -4.78
C GLN A 13 1.58 -20.53 -4.78
N GLY A 14 1.54 -19.65 -3.78
CA GLY A 14 2.49 -18.54 -3.66
C GLY A 14 3.89 -19.07 -3.35
N GLY A 15 4.83 -18.81 -4.25
CA GLY A 15 6.25 -19.02 -4.00
C GLY A 15 6.76 -18.13 -2.87
N ASP A 16 8.00 -18.34 -2.46
CA ASP A 16 8.69 -17.49 -1.50
C ASP A 16 8.84 -16.07 -2.07
N GLY A 17 8.76 -15.04 -1.22
CA GLY A 17 9.12 -13.68 -1.60
C GLY A 17 10.60 -13.59 -1.98
N GLU A 18 10.97 -12.58 -2.75
CA GLU A 18 12.34 -12.37 -3.20
C GLU A 18 12.82 -10.95 -2.90
N MET A 19 14.04 -10.84 -2.40
CA MET A 19 14.79 -9.60 -2.34
C MET A 19 15.99 -9.68 -3.29
N VAL A 20 16.12 -8.72 -4.21
CA VAL A 20 17.26 -8.64 -5.12
C VAL A 20 18.13 -7.44 -4.75
N LEU A 21 19.45 -7.68 -4.59
CA LEU A 21 20.45 -6.63 -4.37
C LEU A 21 21.17 -6.32 -5.68
N GLY A 22 21.34 -5.05 -5.97
CA GLY A 22 22.04 -4.56 -7.16
C GLY A 22 21.15 -4.39 -8.40
N GLY A 23 19.90 -4.86 -8.38
CA GLY A 23 19.01 -4.84 -9.54
C GLY A 23 17.57 -5.16 -9.20
N TYR A 24 16.87 -5.74 -10.17
CA TYR A 24 15.50 -6.25 -10.04
C TYR A 24 15.29 -7.47 -10.94
N ASN A 25 14.32 -8.31 -10.62
CA ASN A 25 13.99 -9.53 -11.36
C ASN A 25 12.70 -9.30 -12.18
N LYS A 26 12.84 -9.33 -13.52
CA LYS A 26 11.70 -9.10 -14.44
C LYS A 26 10.68 -10.24 -14.44
N ASP A 27 11.02 -11.40 -13.92
CA ASP A 27 10.11 -12.55 -13.91
C ASP A 27 8.97 -12.36 -12.89
N HIS A 28 9.13 -11.44 -11.93
CA HIS A 28 8.17 -11.18 -10.86
C HIS A 28 7.19 -10.03 -11.12
N PHE A 29 7.24 -9.38 -12.27
CA PHE A 29 6.28 -8.31 -12.58
C PHE A 29 5.90 -8.25 -14.06
N GLU A 30 4.83 -7.52 -14.34
CA GLU A 30 4.30 -7.27 -15.67
C GLU A 30 4.57 -5.82 -16.10
N GLY A 31 4.78 -5.63 -17.41
CA GLY A 31 4.96 -4.30 -18.00
C GLY A 31 6.30 -3.64 -17.65
N GLU A 32 6.28 -2.32 -17.58
CA GLU A 32 7.45 -1.49 -17.31
C GLU A 32 7.34 -0.87 -15.90
N LEU A 33 8.49 -0.68 -15.25
CA LEU A 33 8.56 0.03 -13.98
C LEU A 33 8.16 1.51 -14.16
N GLN A 34 7.18 1.94 -13.38
CA GLN A 34 6.79 3.33 -13.25
C GLN A 34 7.55 3.96 -12.09
N TRP A 35 8.17 5.10 -12.32
CA TRP A 35 9.11 5.70 -11.36
C TRP A 35 8.52 6.94 -10.70
N ALA A 36 8.58 6.98 -9.38
CA ALA A 36 8.28 8.15 -8.57
C ALA A 36 9.58 8.67 -7.92
N PRO A 37 9.89 9.96 -8.02
CA PRO A 37 11.07 10.54 -7.38
C PRO A 37 10.92 10.53 -5.85
N VAL A 38 12.03 10.30 -5.15
CA VAL A 38 12.08 10.48 -3.69
C VAL A 38 12.02 11.99 -3.41
N ARG A 39 11.00 12.41 -2.68
CA ARG A 39 10.75 13.83 -2.37
C ARG A 39 11.65 14.36 -1.25
N ARG A 40 11.97 13.50 -0.27
CA ARG A 40 12.77 13.86 0.91
C ARG A 40 13.65 12.68 1.32
N LYS A 41 14.94 12.93 1.48
CA LYS A 41 15.88 11.91 1.96
C LYS A 41 15.70 11.67 3.47
N GLY A 42 15.71 10.40 3.85
CA GLY A 42 15.50 9.92 5.22
C GLY A 42 14.66 8.65 5.20
N TYR A 43 13.54 8.69 4.52
CA TYR A 43 12.72 7.52 4.15
C TYR A 43 12.70 7.36 2.64
N TRP A 44 12.20 6.22 2.15
CA TRP A 44 11.81 6.05 0.75
C TRP A 44 10.45 6.72 0.54
N GLU A 45 10.45 8.03 0.67
CA GLU A 45 9.26 8.89 0.65
C GLU A 45 9.07 9.48 -0.74
N VAL A 46 7.91 9.22 -1.34
CA VAL A 46 7.46 9.79 -2.60
C VAL A 46 6.31 10.76 -2.38
N ASP A 47 6.02 11.64 -3.34
CA ASP A 47 4.82 12.46 -3.27
C ASP A 47 3.56 11.60 -3.46
N LEU A 48 2.63 11.69 -2.52
CA LEU A 48 1.29 11.15 -2.64
C LEU A 48 0.38 12.24 -3.21
N GLU A 49 0.04 12.09 -4.48
CA GLU A 49 -0.64 13.14 -5.25
C GLU A 49 -2.16 13.08 -5.09
N LYS A 50 -2.70 11.87 -5.04
CA LYS A 50 -4.14 11.62 -5.04
C LYS A 50 -4.48 10.27 -4.42
N VAL A 51 -5.66 10.20 -3.81
CA VAL A 51 -6.26 8.94 -3.37
C VAL A 51 -7.72 8.88 -3.80
N LYS A 52 -8.19 7.67 -4.10
CA LYS A 52 -9.60 7.41 -4.42
C LYS A 52 -10.11 6.23 -3.61
N PHE A 53 -11.36 6.31 -3.20
CA PHE A 53 -12.07 5.20 -2.60
C PHE A 53 -13.48 5.12 -3.21
N GLY A 54 -13.70 4.13 -4.06
CA GLY A 54 -14.91 4.06 -4.88
C GLY A 54 -15.04 5.26 -5.82
N SER A 55 -16.10 6.06 -5.63
CA SER A 55 -16.33 7.30 -6.38
C SER A 55 -15.70 8.54 -5.74
N ASP A 56 -15.25 8.43 -4.49
CA ASP A 56 -14.70 9.57 -3.75
C ASP A 56 -13.22 9.75 -4.11
N GLU A 57 -12.83 10.97 -4.42
CA GLU A 57 -11.47 11.34 -4.81
C GLU A 57 -10.99 12.51 -3.98
N ILE A 58 -9.74 12.46 -3.51
CA ILE A 58 -9.08 13.51 -2.76
C ILE A 58 -7.73 13.79 -3.41
N GLU A 59 -7.56 15.01 -3.93
CA GLU A 59 -6.25 15.53 -4.30
C GLU A 59 -5.49 15.98 -3.06
N LEU A 60 -4.22 15.61 -3.00
CA LEU A 60 -3.37 15.87 -1.85
C LEU A 60 -2.26 16.84 -2.26
N ASP A 61 -1.98 17.80 -1.41
CA ASP A 61 -0.89 18.74 -1.60
C ASP A 61 0.12 18.60 -0.46
N ASN A 62 1.38 18.46 -0.83
CA ASN A 62 2.50 18.35 0.10
C ASN A 62 2.37 17.18 1.11
N VAL A 63 1.81 16.06 0.70
CA VAL A 63 1.69 14.82 1.49
C VAL A 63 2.70 13.80 1.00
N GLY A 64 3.44 13.18 1.90
CA GLY A 64 4.38 12.11 1.59
C GLY A 64 3.76 10.72 1.74
N ALA A 65 4.34 9.75 1.03
CA ALA A 65 4.11 8.33 1.23
C ALA A 65 5.46 7.62 1.42
N ALA A 66 5.71 7.09 2.61
CA ALA A 66 6.86 6.22 2.88
C ALA A 66 6.53 4.81 2.37
N ILE A 67 7.34 4.33 1.44
CA ILE A 67 7.23 2.98 0.87
C ILE A 67 8.02 2.03 1.77
N ASP A 68 7.31 1.30 2.63
CA ASP A 68 7.89 0.66 3.81
C ASP A 68 7.60 -0.85 3.86
N THR A 69 8.61 -1.67 3.60
CA THR A 69 8.55 -3.13 3.73
C THR A 69 8.52 -3.63 5.18
N GLY A 70 8.67 -2.75 6.15
CA GLY A 70 8.59 -3.05 7.58
C GLY A 70 7.19 -2.87 8.16
N SER A 71 6.23 -2.37 7.39
CA SER A 71 4.86 -2.16 7.80
C SER A 71 3.92 -3.10 7.04
N SER A 72 3.01 -3.77 7.76
CA SER A 72 2.06 -4.70 7.12
C SER A 72 0.86 -3.99 6.49
N LEU A 73 0.44 -2.85 7.04
CA LEU A 73 -0.80 -2.16 6.70
C LEU A 73 -0.55 -0.83 5.96
N LEU A 74 -1.63 -0.27 5.44
CA LEU A 74 -1.68 1.11 4.98
C LEU A 74 -1.97 2.02 6.17
N VAL A 75 -0.99 2.83 6.57
CA VAL A 75 -1.15 3.83 7.63
C VAL A 75 -1.54 5.16 7.00
N VAL A 76 -2.73 5.60 7.31
CA VAL A 76 -3.35 6.83 6.78
C VAL A 76 -3.77 7.73 7.93
N PRO A 77 -4.12 9.02 7.71
CA PRO A 77 -4.63 9.87 8.78
C PRO A 77 -5.81 9.23 9.51
N THR A 78 -5.87 9.40 10.82
CA THR A 78 -6.85 8.74 11.70
C THR A 78 -8.29 8.94 11.22
N THR A 79 -8.65 10.17 10.88
CA THR A 79 -10.00 10.50 10.40
C THR A 79 -10.34 9.75 9.10
N LEU A 80 -9.37 9.64 8.17
CA LEU A 80 -9.59 8.94 6.91
C LEU A 80 -9.70 7.42 7.13
N ALA A 81 -8.87 6.86 8.01
CA ALA A 81 -8.97 5.44 8.37
C ALA A 81 -10.35 5.11 8.96
N GLU A 82 -10.87 5.97 9.84
CA GLU A 82 -12.20 5.80 10.43
C GLU A 82 -13.31 5.87 9.38
N LEU A 83 -13.22 6.82 8.44
CA LEU A 83 -14.17 6.96 7.33
C LEU A 83 -14.18 5.73 6.43
N ILE A 84 -13.01 5.27 5.97
CA ILE A 84 -12.89 4.08 5.13
C ILE A 84 -13.43 2.86 5.87
N ASN A 85 -13.00 2.64 7.11
CA ASN A 85 -13.43 1.49 7.90
C ASN A 85 -14.94 1.49 8.16
N LYS A 86 -15.54 2.64 8.39
CA LYS A 86 -17.00 2.80 8.48
C LYS A 86 -17.69 2.45 7.17
N GLN A 87 -17.15 2.91 6.05
CA GLN A 87 -17.73 2.72 4.71
C GLN A 87 -17.69 1.25 4.27
N ILE A 88 -16.65 0.50 4.63
CA ILE A 88 -16.57 -0.95 4.39
C ILE A 88 -17.33 -1.80 5.44
N GLY A 89 -17.99 -1.17 6.39
CA GLY A 89 -18.73 -1.88 7.45
C GLY A 89 -17.86 -2.55 8.51
N ALA A 90 -16.59 -2.15 8.61
CA ALA A 90 -15.66 -2.72 9.58
C ALA A 90 -15.97 -2.28 11.02
N LYS A 91 -15.76 -3.20 11.96
CA LYS A 91 -15.95 -2.97 13.39
C LYS A 91 -14.65 -3.23 14.14
N LYS A 92 -14.31 -2.35 15.08
CA LYS A 92 -13.15 -2.55 15.94
C LYS A 92 -13.38 -3.73 16.89
N ASN A 93 -12.43 -4.67 16.92
CA ASN A 93 -12.40 -5.74 17.90
C ASN A 93 -11.67 -5.29 19.18
N PHE A 94 -11.59 -6.17 20.20
CA PHE A 94 -10.92 -5.86 21.46
C PHE A 94 -9.41 -5.62 21.34
N ALA A 95 -8.79 -6.13 20.25
CA ALA A 95 -7.37 -5.88 19.93
C ALA A 95 -7.14 -4.58 19.16
N GLY A 96 -8.20 -3.81 18.90
CA GLY A 96 -8.12 -2.54 18.17
C GLY A 96 -8.05 -2.67 16.65
N GLN A 97 -8.16 -3.90 16.11
CA GLN A 97 -8.20 -4.16 14.68
C GLN A 97 -9.61 -3.95 14.12
N TYR A 98 -9.71 -3.48 12.90
CA TYR A 98 -10.97 -3.38 12.18
C TYR A 98 -11.28 -4.69 11.45
N VAL A 99 -12.38 -5.32 11.80
CA VAL A 99 -12.85 -6.60 11.25
C VAL A 99 -14.04 -6.35 10.33
N VAL A 100 -14.01 -6.95 9.15
CA VAL A 100 -15.03 -6.89 8.10
C VAL A 100 -15.69 -8.26 7.97
N ASP A 101 -16.99 -8.28 7.64
CA ASP A 101 -17.64 -9.52 7.22
C ASP A 101 -17.05 -9.96 5.86
N CYS A 102 -16.43 -11.14 5.82
CA CYS A 102 -15.79 -11.67 4.63
C CYS A 102 -16.75 -11.80 3.44
N SER A 103 -18.03 -12.00 3.69
CA SER A 103 -19.04 -12.10 2.62
C SER A 103 -19.27 -10.77 1.88
N LEU A 104 -18.90 -9.64 2.49
CA LEU A 104 -19.04 -8.31 1.88
C LEU A 104 -17.86 -7.96 0.96
N VAL A 105 -16.71 -8.60 1.11
CA VAL A 105 -15.47 -8.23 0.41
C VAL A 105 -15.66 -8.10 -1.10
N PRO A 106 -16.35 -9.03 -1.81
CA PRO A 106 -16.52 -8.92 -3.26
C PRO A 106 -17.34 -7.68 -3.71
N SER A 107 -18.07 -7.04 -2.79
CA SER A 107 -18.91 -5.86 -3.08
C SER A 107 -18.26 -4.54 -2.66
N LEU A 108 -17.11 -4.58 -2.00
CA LEU A 108 -16.45 -3.38 -1.51
C LEU A 108 -15.79 -2.60 -2.66
N PRO A 109 -15.75 -1.26 -2.56
CA PRO A 109 -15.16 -0.41 -3.59
C PRO A 109 -13.64 -0.56 -3.66
N PRO A 110 -13.02 -0.31 -4.83
CA PRO A 110 -11.57 -0.27 -4.92
C PRO A 110 -11.00 0.98 -4.24
N PHE A 111 -9.75 0.86 -3.80
CA PHE A 111 -8.92 1.96 -3.31
C PHE A 111 -7.77 2.21 -4.27
N SER A 112 -7.41 3.46 -4.55
CA SER A 112 -6.22 3.76 -5.34
C SER A 112 -5.37 4.87 -4.73
N LEU A 113 -4.08 4.79 -5.04
CA LEU A 113 -3.05 5.74 -4.69
C LEU A 113 -2.39 6.24 -5.97
N GLN A 114 -2.00 7.51 -6.04
CA GLN A 114 -1.27 8.07 -7.17
C GLN A 114 0.10 8.59 -6.74
N PHE A 115 1.15 8.10 -7.41
CA PHE A 115 2.54 8.52 -7.28
C PHE A 115 3.17 8.74 -8.64
N GLY A 116 3.96 9.81 -8.82
CA GLY A 116 4.69 10.08 -10.07
C GLY A 116 3.77 10.11 -11.29
N GLY A 117 2.55 10.61 -11.15
CA GLY A 117 1.53 10.68 -12.19
C GLY A 117 0.83 9.35 -12.51
N ASN A 118 1.16 8.25 -11.83
CA ASN A 118 0.57 6.93 -12.09
C ASN A 118 -0.37 6.50 -10.96
N GLU A 119 -1.52 5.96 -11.34
CA GLU A 119 -2.52 5.43 -10.41
C GLU A 119 -2.29 3.93 -10.15
N TYR A 120 -2.32 3.55 -8.88
CA TYR A 120 -2.15 2.18 -8.39
C TYR A 120 -3.40 1.74 -7.67
N LEU A 121 -4.15 0.84 -8.30
CA LEU A 121 -5.44 0.36 -7.81
C LEU A 121 -5.28 -0.89 -6.94
N LEU A 122 -5.92 -0.86 -5.77
CA LEU A 122 -6.12 -2.00 -4.87
C LEU A 122 -7.59 -2.41 -4.91
N ALA A 123 -7.88 -3.64 -5.30
CA ALA A 123 -9.21 -4.22 -5.14
C ALA A 123 -9.47 -4.54 -3.67
N ALA A 124 -10.71 -4.87 -3.34
CA ALA A 124 -11.07 -5.20 -1.95
C ALA A 124 -10.25 -6.37 -1.38
N ASP A 125 -9.99 -7.39 -2.19
CA ASP A 125 -9.18 -8.54 -1.79
C ASP A 125 -7.71 -8.18 -1.53
N ASP A 126 -7.22 -7.05 -2.07
CA ASP A 126 -5.86 -6.59 -1.82
C ASP A 126 -5.74 -5.87 -0.46
N TYR A 127 -6.78 -5.08 -0.06
CA TYR A 127 -6.74 -4.30 1.18
C TYR A 127 -7.53 -4.91 2.34
N VAL A 128 -8.24 -6.02 2.14
CA VAL A 128 -8.83 -6.82 3.23
C VAL A 128 -8.04 -8.11 3.38
N LEU A 129 -7.41 -8.26 4.52
CA LEU A 129 -6.54 -9.39 4.81
C LEU A 129 -7.35 -10.54 5.42
N ASN A 130 -7.24 -11.75 4.85
CA ASN A 130 -7.81 -12.93 5.47
C ASN A 130 -6.77 -13.58 6.39
N VAL A 131 -6.99 -13.46 7.70
CA VAL A 131 -6.11 -14.03 8.71
C VAL A 131 -6.89 -15.09 9.48
N GLN A 132 -6.57 -16.37 9.25
CA GLN A 132 -7.21 -17.51 9.90
C GLN A 132 -8.75 -17.52 9.79
N GLY A 133 -9.27 -17.12 8.62
CA GLY A 133 -10.71 -17.05 8.35
C GLY A 133 -11.40 -15.77 8.84
N GLN A 134 -10.65 -14.83 9.42
CA GLN A 134 -11.13 -13.51 9.78
C GLN A 134 -10.67 -12.47 8.79
N CYS A 135 -11.59 -11.66 8.25
CA CYS A 135 -11.28 -10.57 7.33
C CYS A 135 -10.97 -9.30 8.11
N ILE A 136 -9.74 -8.81 7.98
CA ILE A 136 -9.21 -7.64 8.69
C ILE A 136 -8.94 -6.54 7.68
N SER A 137 -9.39 -5.32 7.98
CA SER A 137 -9.07 -4.14 7.18
C SER A 137 -7.58 -3.85 7.17
N GLY A 138 -7.04 -3.59 6.00
CA GLY A 138 -5.65 -3.16 5.78
C GLY A 138 -5.39 -1.68 6.09
N PHE A 139 -6.39 -0.93 6.58
CA PHE A 139 -6.25 0.48 6.92
C PHE A 139 -6.11 0.71 8.41
N MET A 140 -5.02 1.37 8.80
CA MET A 140 -4.74 1.79 10.17
C MET A 140 -4.63 3.32 10.25
N GLY A 141 -5.25 3.92 11.27
CA GLY A 141 -5.16 5.36 11.51
C GLY A 141 -3.96 5.74 12.36
N MET A 142 -3.15 6.67 11.87
CA MET A 142 -2.09 7.31 12.65
C MET A 142 -1.80 8.69 12.06
N ASP A 143 -1.80 9.71 12.92
CA ASP A 143 -1.43 11.06 12.53
C ASP A 143 0.05 11.29 12.84
N ILE A 144 0.84 11.50 11.79
CA ILE A 144 2.28 11.78 11.91
C ILE A 144 2.48 13.29 11.72
N PRO A 145 2.80 14.03 12.80
CA PRO A 145 2.92 15.47 12.73
C PRO A 145 4.24 15.95 12.13
N ALA A 146 4.29 17.24 11.76
CA ALA A 146 5.53 17.90 11.38
C ALA A 146 6.57 17.78 12.52
N PRO A 147 7.87 17.68 12.21
CA PRO A 147 8.48 17.85 10.89
C PRO A 147 8.49 16.59 10.01
N LEU A 148 8.12 15.44 10.54
CA LEU A 148 8.11 14.19 9.75
C LEU A 148 6.91 14.11 8.82
N GLY A 149 5.73 14.51 9.28
CA GLY A 149 4.48 14.52 8.52
C GLY A 149 4.17 15.85 7.81
N PRO A 150 3.05 15.90 7.05
CA PRO A 150 2.13 14.77 6.85
C PRO A 150 2.72 13.68 5.96
N ILE A 151 2.72 12.45 6.45
CA ILE A 151 3.24 11.29 5.73
C ILE A 151 2.34 10.07 5.99
N TRP A 152 2.05 9.31 4.93
CA TRP A 152 1.39 8.01 5.02
C TRP A 152 2.45 6.91 5.00
N ILE A 153 2.12 5.73 5.49
CA ILE A 153 3.00 4.56 5.37
C ILE A 153 2.31 3.55 4.46
N ILE A 154 3.01 3.16 3.41
CA ILE A 154 2.53 2.24 2.39
C ILE A 154 3.26 0.91 2.59
N GLY A 155 2.59 0.00 3.27
CA GLY A 155 3.14 -1.30 3.67
C GLY A 155 2.76 -2.46 2.76
N ASP A 156 2.86 -3.67 3.30
CA ASP A 156 2.70 -4.93 2.57
C ASP A 156 1.38 -5.08 1.82
N VAL A 157 0.30 -4.50 2.33
CA VAL A 157 -1.00 -4.46 1.61
C VAL A 157 -0.83 -3.96 0.17
N PHE A 158 0.00 -2.95 -0.04
CA PHE A 158 0.33 -2.43 -1.36
C PHE A 158 1.46 -3.23 -2.02
N LEU A 159 2.51 -3.53 -1.27
CA LEU A 159 3.75 -4.11 -1.78
C LEU A 159 3.60 -5.56 -2.26
N ARG A 160 2.57 -6.29 -1.82
CA ARG A 160 2.23 -7.61 -2.37
C ARG A 160 1.69 -7.51 -3.80
N LYS A 161 0.94 -6.45 -4.10
CA LYS A 161 0.37 -6.26 -5.44
C LYS A 161 1.34 -5.62 -6.41
N PHE A 162 2.28 -4.82 -5.90
CA PHE A 162 3.22 -4.07 -6.73
C PHE A 162 4.66 -4.42 -6.38
N TYR A 163 5.35 -5.03 -7.35
CA TYR A 163 6.79 -5.20 -7.28
C TYR A 163 7.47 -3.85 -7.13
N THR A 164 8.38 -3.72 -6.17
CA THR A 164 8.93 -2.43 -5.79
C THR A 164 10.45 -2.41 -5.90
N VAL A 165 10.98 -1.37 -6.57
CA VAL A 165 12.42 -1.16 -6.79
C VAL A 165 12.85 0.14 -6.13
N TYR A 166 13.86 0.08 -5.27
CA TYR A 166 14.45 1.21 -4.58
C TYR A 166 15.78 1.58 -5.25
N ASP A 167 15.80 2.69 -5.97
CA ASP A 167 16.96 3.16 -6.74
C ASP A 167 17.65 4.34 -6.02
N LEU A 168 18.59 4.02 -5.13
CA LEU A 168 19.37 5.03 -4.40
C LEU A 168 20.21 5.90 -5.34
N GLY A 169 20.71 5.33 -6.44
CA GLY A 169 21.55 6.05 -7.39
C GLY A 169 20.84 7.20 -8.09
N LYS A 170 19.54 7.03 -8.35
CA LYS A 170 18.68 8.05 -9.00
C LYS A 170 17.67 8.67 -8.04
N ASN A 171 17.69 8.34 -6.76
CA ASN A 171 16.75 8.80 -5.72
C ASN A 171 15.28 8.67 -6.17
N ARG A 172 14.85 7.44 -6.48
CA ARG A 172 13.51 7.15 -6.97
C ARG A 172 13.05 5.77 -6.53
N VAL A 173 11.75 5.57 -6.50
CA VAL A 173 11.12 4.25 -6.28
C VAL A 173 10.37 3.86 -7.52
N GLY A 174 10.53 2.62 -7.96
CA GLY A 174 9.84 2.07 -9.13
C GLY A 174 8.80 1.05 -8.72
N PHE A 175 7.66 1.06 -9.41
CA PHE A 175 6.56 0.14 -9.17
C PHE A 175 6.13 -0.51 -10.47
N ALA A 176 5.78 -1.80 -10.42
CA ALA A 176 5.13 -2.52 -11.49
C ALA A 176 4.17 -3.56 -10.90
N LYS A 177 3.14 -3.97 -11.63
CA LYS A 177 2.21 -4.99 -11.18
C LYS A 177 2.94 -6.30 -10.95
N ALA A 178 2.88 -6.86 -9.74
CA ALA A 178 3.45 -8.17 -9.41
C ALA A 178 2.69 -9.31 -10.11
N ARG A 179 3.40 -10.40 -10.36
CA ARG A 179 2.85 -11.64 -10.95
C ARG A 179 2.39 -12.63 -9.92
#